data_1ccee9b6b221f20669bab1416e659d5e
#
_entry.id   1ccee9b6b221f20669bab1416e659d5e
#
_cell.length_a   1.000
_cell.length_b   1.000
_cell.length_c   1.000
_cell.angle_alpha   90.00
_cell.angle_beta   90.00
_cell.angle_gamma   90.00
#
_symmetry.space_group_name_H-M   'P 1'
#
loop_
_entity.id
_entity.type
_entity.pdbx_description
1 polymer ?
#
loop_
_entity_poly.entity_id
_entity_poly.type
_entity_poly.pdbx_seq_one_letter_code
_entity_poly.pdbx_strand_id
1 'polypeptide(L)'
;MSLDSGKVEAAVFAGNAPGTQRKAETAVQSGAASAFLKALSHEGRLMILFHLSDGERSVSELERRLGARQAAVSQQLARLRSDGLVASRRNGKTIIYRINDPRVGQMISLVGDMFTKPK
;
A
#
# COMPACT_ATOMS: atom_id res chain seq x y z
N MET A 1 -4.20 25.70 -8.32
CA MET A 1 -4.64 25.49 -8.92
C MET A 1 -4.73 25.24 -9.20
N SER A 2 -4.50 25.09 -8.80
CA SER A 2 -5.01 24.77 -9.38
C SER A 2 -5.11 24.33 -9.68
N LEU A 3 -5.08 24.39 -9.45
CA LEU A 3 -5.66 23.97 -10.04
C LEU A 3 -5.96 23.79 -10.33
N ASP A 4 -5.95 23.95 -10.18
CA ASP A 4 -6.69 23.87 -10.71
C ASP A 4 -7.08 23.37 -10.59
N SER A 5 -7.10 23.31 -10.16
CA SER A 5 -7.78 22.97 -10.43
C SER A 5 -8.32 22.60 -10.58
N GLY A 6 -8.78 22.57 -10.48
CA GLY A 6 -9.40 22.32 -10.97
C GLY A 6 -9.49 22.18 -11.68
N LYS A 7 -9.27 22.39 -12.07
CA LYS A 7 -9.28 22.05 -12.89
C LYS A 7 -8.82 21.32 -13.04
N VAL A 8 -8.72 20.99 -12.53
CA VAL A 8 -8.52 20.26 -12.80
C VAL A 8 -8.89 19.51 -12.87
N GLU A 9 -9.27 19.38 -12.84
CA GLU A 9 -9.68 18.71 -13.14
C GLU A 9 -9.86 18.17 -13.86
N ALA A 10 -10.16 18.26 -13.69
CA ALA A 10 -10.49 17.71 -14.73
C ALA A 10 -9.72 17.99 -15.67
N ALA A 11 -9.47 18.89 -15.59
CA ALA A 11 -8.81 19.21 -16.58
C ALA A 11 -7.64 18.58 -16.61
N VAL A 12 -7.11 18.43 -15.70
CA VAL A 12 -6.05 17.92 -15.67
C VAL A 12 -6.00 16.89 -16.39
N PHE A 13 -6.73 16.15 -16.31
CA PHE A 13 -6.66 15.15 -16.96
C PHE A 13 -6.98 15.37 -18.21
N ALA A 14 -7.52 16.03 -18.44
CA ALA A 14 -8.10 16.16 -19.44
C ALA A 14 -7.46 16.34 -20.52
N GLY A 15 -7.15 16.75 -20.75
CA GLY A 15 -6.62 17.06 -21.67
C GLY A 15 -6.25 16.47 -22.75
N ASN A 16 -6.10 15.66 -23.00
CA ASN A 16 -5.48 15.21 -23.85
C ASN A 16 -5.85 14.39 -24.69
N ALA A 17 -5.66 14.66 -25.40
CA ALA A 17 -6.12 14.10 -26.38
C ALA A 17 -5.69 12.87 -26.70
N PRO A 18 -4.66 12.53 -26.88
CA PRO A 18 -4.40 11.30 -27.32
C PRO A 18 -5.24 10.39 -26.73
N GLY A 19 -6.09 10.67 -26.50
CA GLY A 19 -6.68 10.42 -25.85
C GLY A 19 -7.73 9.56 -25.54
N THR A 20 -8.63 9.27 -26.27
CA THR A 20 -9.75 8.43 -25.96
C THR A 20 -9.30 7.08 -25.47
N GLN A 21 -8.37 6.50 -26.18
CA GLN A 21 -7.89 5.22 -25.79
C GLN A 21 -7.15 5.30 -24.47
N ARG A 22 -6.39 6.35 -24.30
CA ARG A 22 -5.68 6.58 -23.06
C ARG A 22 -6.65 6.78 -21.91
N LYS A 23 -7.79 7.41 -22.14
CA LYS A 23 -8.77 7.58 -21.10
C LYS A 23 -9.36 6.25 -20.69
N ALA A 24 -9.63 5.38 -21.63
CA ALA A 24 -10.16 4.07 -21.29
C ALA A 24 -9.15 3.29 -20.46
N GLU A 25 -7.89 3.32 -20.85
CA GLU A 25 -6.86 2.64 -20.09
C GLU A 25 -6.71 3.25 -18.71
N THR A 26 -6.78 4.57 -18.64
CA THR A 26 -6.69 5.25 -17.36
C THR A 26 -7.86 4.87 -16.47
N ALA A 27 -9.05 4.72 -17.02
CA ALA A 27 -10.19 4.31 -16.22
C ALA A 27 -10.02 2.93 -15.63
N VAL A 28 -9.51 1.98 -16.42
CA VAL A 28 -9.26 0.63 -15.93
C VAL A 28 -8.19 0.67 -14.85
N GLN A 29 -7.12 1.41 -15.10
CA GLN A 29 -6.03 1.53 -14.14
C GLN A 29 -6.47 2.29 -12.90
N SER A 30 -7.38 3.23 -13.04
CA SER A 30 -7.90 3.98 -11.89
C SER A 30 -8.61 3.09 -10.91
N GLY A 31 -9.38 2.14 -11.40
CA GLY A 31 -10.05 1.18 -10.52
C GLY A 31 -9.06 0.35 -9.73
N ALA A 32 -8.03 -0.16 -10.41
CA ALA A 32 -7.00 -0.94 -9.75
C ALA A 32 -6.21 -0.08 -8.78
N ALA A 33 -5.87 1.15 -9.18
CA ALA A 33 -5.11 2.06 -8.32
C ALA A 33 -5.92 2.43 -7.09
N SER A 34 -7.20 2.68 -7.25
CA SER A 34 -8.06 3.01 -6.13
C SER A 34 -8.16 1.86 -5.14
N ALA A 35 -8.31 0.64 -5.63
CA ALA A 35 -8.37 -0.54 -4.77
C ALA A 35 -7.04 -0.71 -4.01
N PHE A 36 -5.93 -0.50 -4.70
CA PHE A 36 -4.61 -0.58 -4.10
C PHE A 36 -4.46 0.45 -2.97
N LEU A 37 -4.83 1.70 -3.23
CA LEU A 37 -4.73 2.74 -2.22
C LEU A 37 -5.65 2.49 -1.04
N LYS A 38 -6.84 1.96 -1.30
CA LYS A 38 -7.74 1.61 -0.21
C LYS A 38 -7.14 0.55 0.70
N ALA A 39 -6.46 -0.41 0.13
CA ALA A 39 -5.83 -1.46 0.91
C ALA A 39 -4.75 -0.90 1.82
N LEU A 40 -4.10 0.20 1.41
CA LEU A 40 -3.05 0.83 2.20
C LEU A 40 -3.58 1.89 3.16
N SER A 41 -4.82 2.29 3.06
CA SER A 41 -5.30 3.49 3.74
C SER A 41 -5.68 3.29 5.20
N HIS A 42 -5.47 2.12 5.74
CA HIS A 42 -5.73 1.85 7.15
C HIS A 42 -4.41 1.91 7.90
N GLU A 43 -4.37 2.67 8.97
CA GLU A 43 -3.11 2.93 9.69
C GLU A 43 -2.42 1.64 10.12
N GLY A 44 -3.17 0.69 10.65
CA GLY A 44 -2.58 -0.57 11.10
C GLY A 44 -1.91 -1.33 9.97
N ARG A 45 -2.57 -1.39 8.81
CA ARG A 45 -1.99 -2.07 7.66
C ARG A 45 -0.78 -1.33 7.13
N LEU A 46 -0.85 -0.01 7.09
CA LEU A 46 0.26 0.81 6.62
C LEU A 46 1.50 0.58 7.48
N MET A 47 1.32 0.55 8.80
CA MET A 47 2.44 0.33 9.70
C MET A 47 3.05 -1.06 9.56
N ILE A 48 2.21 -2.07 9.34
CA ILE A 48 2.74 -3.41 9.06
C ILE A 48 3.62 -3.38 7.82
N LEU A 49 3.16 -2.71 6.77
CA LEU A 49 3.92 -2.66 5.53
C LEU A 49 5.24 -1.89 5.71
N PHE A 50 5.24 -0.83 6.50
CA PHE A 50 6.49 -0.15 6.81
C PHE A 50 7.48 -1.11 7.49
N HIS A 51 7.00 -1.91 8.43
CA HIS A 51 7.89 -2.84 9.12
C HIS A 51 8.32 -4.02 8.26
N LEU A 52 7.60 -4.30 7.19
CA LEU A 52 8.00 -5.33 6.23
C LEU A 52 8.87 -4.78 5.11
N SER A 53 9.01 -3.46 5.02
CA SER A 53 9.69 -2.85 3.87
C SER A 53 11.17 -3.17 3.83
N ASP A 54 11.78 -3.46 4.97
CA ASP A 54 13.21 -3.75 5.01
C ASP A 54 13.50 -5.23 5.29
N GLY A 55 12.50 -6.07 5.21
CA GLY A 55 12.75 -7.51 5.35
C GLY A 55 11.56 -8.27 5.87
N GLU A 56 11.69 -9.57 5.85
CA GLU A 56 10.64 -10.47 6.33
C GLU A 56 10.51 -10.40 7.84
N ARG A 57 9.28 -10.60 8.33
CA ARG A 57 9.01 -10.58 9.77
C ARG A 57 7.99 -11.64 10.13
N SER A 58 8.13 -12.21 11.31
CA SER A 58 7.09 -13.07 11.86
C SER A 58 5.99 -12.23 12.49
N VAL A 59 4.84 -12.85 12.75
CA VAL A 59 3.75 -12.19 13.47
C VAL A 59 4.25 -11.69 14.83
N SER A 60 5.02 -12.51 15.53
CA SER A 60 5.53 -12.12 16.85
C SER A 60 6.41 -10.88 16.79
N GLU A 61 7.25 -10.80 15.77
CA GLU A 61 8.08 -9.61 15.59
C GLU A 61 7.24 -8.38 15.32
N LEU A 62 6.20 -8.52 14.50
CA LEU A 62 5.32 -7.40 14.19
C LEU A 62 4.56 -6.94 15.43
N GLU A 63 4.11 -7.87 16.26
CA GLU A 63 3.46 -7.52 17.52
C GLU A 63 4.38 -6.66 18.39
N ARG A 64 5.60 -7.09 18.53
CA ARG A 64 6.55 -6.34 19.36
C ARG A 64 6.83 -4.97 18.79
N ARG A 65 7.06 -4.89 17.50
CA ARG A 65 7.42 -3.62 16.86
C ARG A 65 6.26 -2.64 16.87
N LEU A 66 5.04 -3.14 16.73
CA LEU A 66 3.87 -2.29 16.66
C LEU A 66 3.22 -2.05 18.01
N GLY A 67 3.59 -2.83 19.01
CA GLY A 67 2.92 -2.76 20.30
C GLY A 67 1.46 -3.14 20.19
N ALA A 68 1.14 -4.06 19.29
CA ALA A 68 -0.25 -4.43 19.00
C ALA A 68 -0.49 -5.87 19.37
N ARG A 69 -1.76 -6.21 19.58
CA ARG A 69 -2.14 -7.57 19.94
C ARG A 69 -2.07 -8.47 18.72
N GLN A 70 -1.78 -9.74 18.98
CA GLN A 70 -1.67 -10.74 17.92
C GLN A 70 -2.92 -10.80 17.05
N ALA A 71 -4.10 -10.78 17.66
CA ALA A 71 -5.34 -10.86 16.90
C ALA A 71 -5.47 -9.71 15.90
N ALA A 72 -5.10 -8.52 16.32
CA ALA A 72 -5.18 -7.35 15.45
C ALA A 72 -4.16 -7.46 14.30
N VAL A 73 -2.93 -7.86 14.62
CA VAL A 73 -1.89 -8.02 13.61
C VAL A 73 -2.27 -9.10 12.61
N SER A 74 -2.72 -10.25 13.13
CA SER A 74 -3.10 -11.37 12.27
C SER A 74 -4.26 -11.01 11.34
N GLN A 75 -5.23 -10.25 11.84
CA GLN A 75 -6.37 -9.82 11.05
C GLN A 75 -5.94 -8.90 9.92
N GLN A 76 -5.05 -7.96 10.21
CA GLN A 76 -4.54 -7.06 9.19
C GLN A 76 -3.69 -7.80 8.16
N LEU A 77 -2.87 -8.74 8.61
CA LEU A 77 -2.06 -9.54 7.70
C LEU A 77 -2.94 -10.40 6.79
N ALA A 78 -4.02 -10.95 7.32
CA ALA A 78 -4.96 -11.74 6.52
C ALA A 78 -5.56 -10.88 5.42
N ARG A 79 -5.92 -9.65 5.73
CA ARG A 79 -6.48 -8.73 4.74
C ARG A 79 -5.44 -8.38 3.68
N LEU A 80 -4.23 -8.05 4.10
CA LEU A 80 -3.15 -7.73 3.16
C LEU A 80 -2.83 -8.91 2.26
N ARG A 81 -2.85 -10.11 2.83
CA ARG A 81 -2.59 -11.31 2.06
C ARG A 81 -3.70 -11.57 1.05
N SER A 82 -4.95 -11.40 1.48
CA SER A 82 -6.10 -11.56 0.61
C SER A 82 -6.04 -10.60 -0.58
N ASP A 83 -5.51 -9.42 -0.36
CA ASP A 83 -5.35 -8.43 -1.41
C ASP A 83 -4.07 -8.63 -2.24
N GLY A 84 -3.30 -9.66 -1.93
CA GLY A 84 -2.08 -9.97 -2.70
C GLY A 84 -0.90 -9.07 -2.41
N LEU A 85 -0.98 -8.24 -1.37
CA LEU A 85 0.07 -7.27 -1.07
C LEU A 85 1.22 -7.88 -0.27
N VAL A 86 0.93 -8.90 0.53
CA VAL A 86 1.94 -9.63 1.26
C VAL A 86 1.79 -11.13 0.97
N ALA A 87 2.85 -11.86 1.20
CA ALA A 87 2.86 -13.32 1.10
C ALA A 87 3.43 -13.87 2.39
N SER A 88 3.14 -15.13 2.66
CA SER A 88 3.63 -15.78 3.86
C SER A 88 4.25 -17.14 3.53
N ARG A 89 5.11 -17.58 4.40
CA ARG A 89 5.66 -18.92 4.33
C ARG A 89 5.83 -19.46 5.74
N ARG A 90 5.81 -20.76 5.85
CA ARG A 90 6.00 -21.41 7.13
C ARG A 90 7.50 -21.65 7.33
N ASN A 91 7.97 -21.37 8.53
CA ASN A 91 9.34 -21.67 8.91
C ASN A 91 9.26 -22.34 10.28
N GLY A 92 9.18 -23.66 10.28
CA GLY A 92 8.94 -24.39 11.52
C GLY A 92 7.53 -24.12 12.03
N LYS A 93 7.45 -23.65 13.26
CA LYS A 93 6.15 -23.29 13.86
C LYS A 93 5.78 -21.85 13.63
N THR A 94 6.63 -21.12 12.94
CA THR A 94 6.48 -19.69 12.76
C THR A 94 6.01 -19.39 11.35
N ILE A 95 5.14 -18.41 11.22
CA ILE A 95 4.74 -17.89 9.92
C ILE A 95 5.45 -16.59 9.69
N ILE A 96 6.14 -16.50 8.53
CA ILE A 96 6.94 -15.34 8.16
C ILE A 96 6.22 -14.63 7.02
N TYR A 97 6.10 -13.33 7.14
CA TYR A 97 5.44 -12.50 6.12
C TYR A 97 6.44 -11.61 5.40
N ARG A 98 6.16 -11.33 4.14
CA ARG A 98 6.98 -10.44 3.34
C ARG A 98 6.10 -9.66 2.37
N ILE A 99 6.59 -8.53 1.89
CA ILE A 99 5.89 -7.80 0.85
C ILE A 99 5.95 -8.63 -0.44
N ASN A 100 4.82 -8.78 -1.09
CA ASN A 100 4.69 -9.58 -2.29
C ASN A 100 4.57 -8.73 -3.56
N ASP A 101 3.92 -7.59 -3.48
CA ASP A 101 3.69 -6.73 -4.64
C ASP A 101 4.77 -5.64 -4.67
N PRO A 102 5.58 -5.58 -5.73
CA PRO A 102 6.66 -4.57 -5.79
C PRO A 102 6.15 -3.14 -5.68
N ARG A 103 4.91 -2.89 -6.10
CA ARG A 103 4.33 -1.55 -6.00
C ARG A 103 4.17 -1.10 -4.55
N VAL A 104 3.97 -2.06 -3.65
CA VAL A 104 3.87 -1.75 -2.23
C VAL A 104 5.18 -1.17 -1.73
N GLY A 105 6.30 -1.79 -2.08
CA GLY A 105 7.61 -1.28 -1.68
C GLY A 105 7.85 0.12 -2.19
N GLN A 106 7.48 0.37 -3.45
CA GLN A 106 7.64 1.70 -4.04
C GLN A 106 6.80 2.74 -3.31
N MET A 107 5.54 2.40 -3.03
CA MET A 107 4.63 3.32 -2.37
C MET A 107 5.06 3.60 -0.93
N ILE A 108 5.47 2.57 -0.22
CA ILE A 108 5.91 2.72 1.17
C ILE A 108 7.17 3.58 1.24
N SER A 109 8.09 3.38 0.31
CA SER A 109 9.29 4.20 0.27
C SER A 109 8.95 5.67 0.03
N LEU A 110 8.08 5.93 -0.94
CA LEU A 110 7.67 7.28 -1.26
C LEU A 110 6.94 7.95 -0.10
N VAL A 111 5.96 7.26 0.47
CA VAL A 111 5.18 7.81 1.57
C VAL A 111 6.07 8.01 2.79
N GLY A 112 6.99 7.09 3.03
CA GLY A 112 7.94 7.24 4.12
C GLY A 112 8.77 8.49 3.98
N ASP A 113 9.29 8.76 2.77
CA ASP A 113 10.07 9.96 2.53
C ASP A 113 9.25 11.22 2.73
N MET A 114 7.98 11.18 2.30
CA MET A 114 7.11 12.35 2.37
C MET A 114 6.70 12.69 3.80
N PHE A 115 6.59 11.70 4.66
CA PHE A 115 5.99 11.89 5.98
C PHE A 115 6.93 11.60 7.15
N THR A 116 8.20 11.31 6.87
CA THR A 116 9.15 11.13 7.95
C THR A 116 9.56 12.50 8.47
N LYS A 117 9.43 12.68 9.78
CA LYS A 117 9.78 13.97 10.37
C LYS A 117 11.29 14.09 10.47
N PRO A 118 11.82 15.26 10.20
CA PRO A 118 13.25 15.48 10.40
C PRO A 118 13.57 15.41 11.89
N LYS A 119 14.76 14.99 12.20
CA LYS A 119 15.20 14.90 13.60
C LYS A 119 15.79 16.20 14.07
#